data_f1b795c09c6bc9cecfc64cbaa5486588
#
_entry.id   f1b795c09c6bc9cecfc64cbaa5486588
#
_cell.length_a   1.000
_cell.length_b   1.000
_cell.length_c   1.000
_cell.angle_alpha   90.00
_cell.angle_beta   90.00
_cell.angle_gamma   90.00
#
_symmetry.space_group_name_H-M   'P 1'
#
loop_
_entity.id
_entity.type
_entity.pdbx_description
1 polymer ?
#
loop_
_entity_poly.entity_id
_entity_poly.type
_entity_poly.pdbx_seq_one_letter_code
_entity_poly.pdbx_strand_id
1 'polypeptide(L)'
;MNFIEKALVRKVMKPQIISLGEDHAMLKFEQFGMIKKYAGGYLDRLGDVMNYLPGVIGCELNEQDGSLSVNYDATRTDVRKIGKWFDCAVEAGIKASDEMDLASSSGDEIISAIKKHLLPMASDF
;
A
#
# COMPACT_ATOMS: atom_id res chain seq x y z
N MET A 1 15.16 8.86 5.67
CA MET A 1 14.01 9.79 5.69
C MET A 1 13.93 10.47 7.05
N ASN A 2 13.85 11.80 7.10
CA ASN A 2 13.73 12.54 8.35
C ASN A 2 12.27 12.60 8.83
N PHE A 3 12.05 13.19 10.01
CA PHE A 3 10.71 13.29 10.60
C PHE A 3 9.71 14.04 9.70
N ILE A 4 10.13 15.13 9.07
CA ILE A 4 9.28 15.95 8.20
C ILE A 4 8.90 15.16 6.94
N GLU A 5 9.87 14.48 6.33
CA GLU A 5 9.65 13.64 5.14
C GLU A 5 8.69 12.48 5.45
N LYS A 6 8.85 11.82 6.60
CA LYS A 6 7.95 10.74 7.03
C LYS A 6 6.51 11.24 7.20
N ALA A 7 6.33 12.40 7.81
CA ALA A 7 5.01 13.00 7.97
C ALA A 7 4.36 13.33 6.62
N LEU A 8 5.16 13.83 5.67
CA LEU A 8 4.68 14.14 4.31
C LEU A 8 4.27 12.87 3.57
N VAL A 9 5.08 11.81 3.65
CA VAL A 9 4.76 10.52 3.03
C VAL A 9 3.44 9.96 3.57
N ARG A 10 3.24 9.98 4.88
CA ARG A 10 1.98 9.52 5.49
C ARG A 10 0.78 10.29 4.98
N LYS A 11 0.93 11.60 4.80
CA LYS A 11 -0.15 12.45 4.30
C LYS A 11 -0.45 12.17 2.83
N VAL A 12 0.57 12.10 1.99
CA VAL A 12 0.45 11.88 0.54
C VAL A 12 -0.10 10.49 0.23
N MET A 13 0.31 9.49 1.02
CA MET A 13 -0.09 8.11 0.85
C MET A 13 -1.42 7.76 1.55
N LYS A 14 -2.19 8.76 1.98
CA LYS A 14 -3.50 8.54 2.59
C LYS A 14 -4.57 8.52 1.51
N PRO A 15 -5.16 7.36 1.15
CA PRO A 15 -6.16 7.31 0.11
C PRO A 15 -7.54 7.66 0.62
N GLN A 16 -8.41 8.06 -0.29
CA GLN A 16 -9.86 8.03 -0.09
C GLN A 16 -10.32 6.61 -0.37
N ILE A 17 -11.02 5.99 0.57
CA ILE A 17 -11.49 4.61 0.44
C ILE A 17 -12.97 4.63 0.04
N ILE A 18 -13.27 3.97 -1.08
CA ILE A 18 -14.61 3.91 -1.65
C ILE A 18 -15.04 2.45 -1.72
N SER A 19 -16.19 2.13 -1.14
CA SER A 19 -16.80 0.80 -1.27
C SER A 19 -17.61 0.76 -2.56
N LEU A 20 -17.29 -0.16 -3.46
CA LEU A 20 -17.97 -0.32 -4.76
C LEU A 20 -18.88 -1.54 -4.81
N GLY A 21 -19.20 -2.13 -3.66
CA GLY A 21 -20.01 -3.34 -3.56
C GLY A 21 -19.60 -4.16 -2.33
N GLU A 22 -20.13 -5.38 -2.24
CA GLU A 22 -19.89 -6.24 -1.09
C GLU A 22 -18.44 -6.78 -1.03
N ASP A 23 -17.78 -6.88 -2.19
CA ASP A 23 -16.49 -7.54 -2.35
C ASP A 23 -15.49 -6.73 -3.16
N HIS A 24 -15.74 -5.44 -3.33
CA HIS A 24 -14.91 -4.56 -4.15
C HIS A 24 -14.73 -3.20 -3.50
N ALA A 25 -13.50 -2.73 -3.40
CA ALA A 25 -13.15 -1.43 -2.87
C ALA A 25 -12.18 -0.71 -3.80
N MET A 26 -12.14 0.62 -3.70
CA MET A 26 -11.19 1.45 -4.43
C MET A 26 -10.47 2.36 -3.44
N LEU A 27 -9.14 2.40 -3.56
CA LEU A 27 -8.29 3.34 -2.84
C LEU A 27 -7.87 4.42 -3.84
N LYS A 28 -8.36 5.63 -3.67
CA LYS A 28 -8.07 6.74 -4.58
C LYS A 28 -7.09 7.73 -3.94
N PHE A 29 -6.03 8.05 -4.68
CA PHE A 29 -4.96 8.93 -4.22
C PHE A 29 -5.07 10.29 -4.90
N GLU A 30 -5.18 11.37 -4.11
CA GLU A 30 -5.26 12.72 -4.65
C GLU A 30 -3.96 13.18 -5.32
N GLN A 31 -2.82 12.75 -4.78
CA GLN A 31 -1.51 13.16 -5.25
C GLN A 31 -0.74 12.02 -5.91
N PHE A 32 -1.42 11.27 -6.74
CA PHE A 32 -0.86 10.10 -7.40
C PHE A 32 0.38 10.42 -8.23
N GLY A 33 0.40 11.55 -8.94
CA GLY A 33 1.56 11.96 -9.73
C GLY A 33 2.81 12.14 -8.87
N MET A 34 2.66 12.69 -7.66
CA MET A 34 3.76 12.83 -6.72
C MET A 34 4.23 11.47 -6.21
N ILE A 35 3.30 10.57 -5.89
CA ILE A 35 3.62 9.21 -5.47
C ILE A 35 4.39 8.48 -6.57
N LYS A 36 3.94 8.56 -7.80
CA LYS A 36 4.59 7.94 -8.95
C LYS A 36 6.02 8.46 -9.15
N LYS A 37 6.21 9.77 -8.98
CA LYS A 37 7.52 10.41 -9.14
C LYS A 37 8.53 9.95 -8.09
N TYR A 38 8.12 9.84 -6.83
CA TYR A 38 9.03 9.59 -5.71
C TYR A 38 9.02 8.15 -5.20
N ALA A 39 8.00 7.37 -5.51
CA ALA A 39 7.84 6.00 -5.01
C ALA A 39 7.32 5.04 -6.09
N GLY A 40 7.71 5.24 -7.36
CA GLY A 40 7.21 4.43 -8.48
C GLY A 40 7.46 2.94 -8.31
N GLY A 41 8.63 2.54 -7.81
CA GLY A 41 8.94 1.14 -7.55
C GLY A 41 8.04 0.50 -6.51
N TYR A 42 7.58 1.27 -5.53
CA TYR A 42 6.61 0.81 -4.54
C TYR A 42 5.24 0.59 -5.18
N LEU A 43 4.81 1.50 -6.07
CA LEU A 43 3.52 1.37 -6.76
C LEU A 43 3.45 0.09 -7.60
N ASP A 44 4.53 -0.29 -8.26
CA ASP A 44 4.58 -1.49 -9.08
C ASP A 44 4.37 -2.77 -8.26
N ARG A 45 4.64 -2.72 -6.96
CA ARG A 45 4.53 -3.86 -6.04
C ARG A 45 3.37 -3.74 -5.05
N LEU A 46 2.57 -2.69 -5.16
CA LEU A 46 1.50 -2.42 -4.21
C LEU A 46 0.44 -3.54 -4.21
N GLY A 47 0.14 -4.10 -5.38
CA GLY A 47 -0.77 -5.24 -5.48
C GLY A 47 -0.28 -6.46 -4.70
N ASP A 48 1.02 -6.75 -4.77
CA ASP A 48 1.63 -7.86 -4.03
C ASP A 48 1.49 -7.63 -2.52
N VAL A 49 1.74 -6.41 -2.07
CA VAL A 49 1.62 -6.03 -0.66
C VAL A 49 0.18 -6.19 -0.16
N MET A 50 -0.79 -5.76 -0.95
CA MET A 50 -2.20 -5.91 -0.58
C MET A 50 -2.65 -7.36 -0.56
N ASN A 51 -2.10 -8.20 -1.45
CA ASN A 51 -2.44 -9.62 -1.51
C ASN A 51 -1.94 -10.41 -0.29
N TYR A 52 -1.06 -9.86 0.53
CA TYR A 52 -0.65 -10.51 1.77
C TYR A 52 -1.75 -10.48 2.85
N LEU A 53 -2.73 -9.59 2.73
CA LEU A 53 -3.86 -9.59 3.65
C LEU A 53 -4.80 -10.77 3.33
N PRO A 54 -5.06 -11.68 4.30
CA PRO A 54 -6.00 -12.77 4.07
C PRO A 54 -7.38 -12.26 3.64
N GLY A 55 -7.91 -12.81 2.58
CA GLY A 55 -9.19 -12.42 2.01
C GLY A 55 -9.08 -11.52 0.79
N VAL A 56 -7.95 -10.87 0.57
CA VAL A 56 -7.73 -10.12 -0.67
C VAL A 56 -7.49 -11.10 -1.81
N ILE A 57 -8.27 -10.97 -2.88
CA ILE A 57 -8.21 -11.87 -4.05
C ILE A 57 -7.30 -11.28 -5.12
N GLY A 58 -7.38 -9.99 -5.37
CA GLY A 58 -6.57 -9.33 -6.38
C GLY A 58 -6.69 -7.82 -6.33
N CYS A 59 -5.74 -7.16 -6.95
CA CYS A 59 -5.67 -5.71 -7.03
C CYS A 59 -5.31 -5.27 -8.44
N GLU A 60 -5.81 -4.10 -8.83
CA GLU A 60 -5.50 -3.48 -10.11
C GLU A 60 -5.23 -1.99 -9.91
N LEU A 61 -4.05 -1.54 -10.35
CA LEU A 61 -3.68 -0.14 -10.31
C LEU A 61 -4.10 0.55 -11.60
N ASN A 62 -4.89 1.62 -11.48
CA ASN A 62 -5.24 2.48 -12.60
C ASN A 62 -4.42 3.77 -12.49
N GLU A 63 -3.38 3.88 -13.32
CA GLU A 63 -2.48 5.03 -13.28
C GLU A 63 -3.11 6.30 -13.84
N GLN A 64 -4.15 6.19 -14.66
CA GLN A 64 -4.81 7.35 -15.26
C GLN A 64 -5.62 8.14 -14.25
N ASP A 65 -6.34 7.45 -13.35
CA ASP A 65 -7.16 8.13 -12.33
C ASP A 65 -6.53 8.08 -10.93
N GLY A 66 -5.39 7.43 -10.79
CA GLY A 66 -4.68 7.37 -9.52
C GLY A 66 -5.37 6.51 -8.47
N SER A 67 -5.95 5.39 -8.87
CA SER A 67 -6.67 4.50 -7.98
C SER A 67 -6.13 3.07 -7.97
N LEU A 68 -6.33 2.40 -6.84
CA LEU A 68 -6.09 0.97 -6.69
C LEU A 68 -7.41 0.28 -6.39
N SER A 69 -7.84 -0.61 -7.28
CA SER A 69 -9.01 -1.44 -7.08
C SER A 69 -8.62 -2.70 -6.33
N VAL A 70 -9.40 -3.09 -5.32
CA VAL A 70 -9.15 -4.28 -4.51
C VAL A 70 -10.39 -5.17 -4.54
N ASN A 71 -10.22 -6.39 -5.02
CA ASN A 71 -11.23 -7.45 -4.96
C ASN A 71 -10.94 -8.34 -3.75
N TYR A 72 -11.95 -8.62 -2.95
CA TYR A 72 -11.77 -9.37 -1.73
C TYR A 72 -12.95 -10.30 -1.43
N ASP A 73 -12.70 -11.30 -0.60
CA ASP A 73 -13.72 -12.20 -0.08
C ASP A 73 -14.35 -11.56 1.17
N ALA A 74 -15.60 -11.13 1.05
CA ALA A 74 -16.32 -10.43 2.12
C ALA A 74 -16.57 -11.29 3.37
N THR A 75 -16.41 -12.61 3.26
CA THR A 75 -16.47 -13.52 4.42
C THR A 75 -15.17 -13.54 5.23
N ARG A 76 -14.08 -13.02 4.68
CA ARG A 76 -12.73 -13.08 5.28
C ARG A 76 -12.18 -11.71 5.66
N THR A 77 -12.54 -10.67 4.93
CA THR A 77 -12.06 -9.32 5.18
C THR A 77 -13.13 -8.29 4.82
N ASP A 78 -12.85 -7.03 5.03
CA ASP A 78 -13.75 -5.92 4.71
C ASP A 78 -12.96 -4.66 4.37
N VAL A 79 -13.67 -3.62 3.92
CA VAL A 79 -13.09 -2.35 3.50
C VAL A 79 -12.27 -1.70 4.61
N ARG A 80 -12.72 -1.79 5.86
CA ARG A 80 -12.03 -1.21 7.01
C ARG A 80 -10.68 -1.88 7.25
N LYS A 81 -10.65 -3.20 7.19
CA LYS A 81 -9.40 -3.97 7.34
C LYS A 81 -8.44 -3.70 6.19
N ILE A 82 -8.95 -3.58 4.97
CA ILE A 82 -8.14 -3.22 3.79
C ILE A 82 -7.49 -1.85 3.98
N GLY A 83 -8.25 -0.85 4.45
CA GLY A 83 -7.71 0.47 4.74
C GLY A 83 -6.62 0.45 5.82
N LYS A 84 -6.84 -0.29 6.89
CA LYS A 84 -5.84 -0.47 7.96
C LYS A 84 -4.59 -1.19 7.46
N TRP A 85 -4.77 -2.21 6.64
CA TRP A 85 -3.65 -2.94 6.05
C TRP A 85 -2.81 -2.03 5.16
N PHE A 86 -3.46 -1.17 4.37
CA PHE A 86 -2.76 -0.18 3.56
C PHE A 86 -1.94 0.78 4.43
N ASP A 87 -2.51 1.27 5.54
CA ASP A 87 -1.77 2.12 6.49
C ASP A 87 -0.54 1.39 7.05
N CYS A 88 -0.69 0.12 7.41
CA CYS A 88 0.42 -0.71 7.85
C CYS A 88 1.48 -0.87 6.77
N ALA A 89 1.06 -1.02 5.51
CA ALA A 89 1.97 -1.13 4.37
C ALA A 89 2.78 0.15 4.18
N VAL A 90 2.17 1.31 4.35
CA VAL A 90 2.87 2.61 4.30
C VAL A 90 3.91 2.69 5.41
N GLU A 91 3.55 2.33 6.64
CA GLU A 91 4.49 2.33 7.76
C GLU A 91 5.65 1.34 7.54
N ALA A 92 5.36 0.17 6.99
CA ALA A 92 6.39 -0.81 6.63
C ALA A 92 7.34 -0.26 5.56
N GLY A 93 6.79 0.46 4.57
CA GLY A 93 7.59 1.15 3.55
C GLY A 93 8.49 2.23 4.13
N ILE A 94 8.00 3.00 5.10
CA ILE A 94 8.79 4.02 5.79
C ILE A 94 9.95 3.37 6.56
N LYS A 95 9.68 2.28 7.28
CA LYS A 95 10.74 1.53 7.99
C LYS A 95 11.77 0.96 7.02
N ALA A 96 11.32 0.41 5.89
CA ALA A 96 12.22 -0.10 4.87
C ALA A 96 13.12 1.00 4.31
N SER A 97 12.61 2.24 4.17
CA SER A 97 13.38 3.38 3.68
C SER A 97 14.54 3.77 4.61
N ASP A 98 14.47 3.43 5.89
CA ASP A 98 15.56 3.67 6.84
C ASP A 98 16.66 2.62 6.72
N GLU A 99 16.37 1.48 6.09
CA GLU A 99 17.31 0.36 5.94
C GLU A 99 17.97 0.31 4.57
N MET A 100 17.37 0.95 3.56
CA MET A 100 17.82 0.87 2.17
C MET A 100 17.44 2.12 1.39
N ASP A 101 18.13 2.35 0.27
CA ASP A 101 17.77 3.41 -0.69
C ASP A 101 16.72 2.87 -1.66
N LEU A 102 15.46 3.27 -1.49
CA LEU A 102 14.36 2.80 -2.34
C LEU A 102 14.52 3.23 -3.80
N ALA A 103 15.19 4.36 -4.05
CA ALA A 103 15.38 4.87 -5.42
C ALA A 103 16.36 4.01 -6.22
N SER A 104 17.35 3.39 -5.57
CA SER A 104 18.37 2.55 -6.22
C SER A 104 18.12 1.05 -6.05
N SER A 105 17.10 0.65 -5.30
CA SER A 105 16.80 -0.76 -5.05
C SER A 105 15.84 -1.32 -6.10
N SER A 106 15.96 -2.62 -6.38
CA SER A 106 15.02 -3.32 -7.25
C SER A 106 13.65 -3.47 -6.59
N GLY A 107 12.61 -3.70 -7.40
CA GLY A 107 11.27 -3.98 -6.88
C GLY A 107 11.24 -5.18 -5.93
N ASP A 108 12.02 -6.21 -6.21
CA ASP A 108 12.09 -7.41 -5.37
C ASP A 108 12.76 -7.13 -4.02
N GLU A 109 13.79 -6.29 -4.00
CA GLU A 109 14.44 -5.85 -2.77
C GLU A 109 13.49 -5.02 -1.91
N ILE A 110 12.75 -4.10 -2.53
CA ILE A 110 11.77 -3.25 -1.86
C ILE A 110 10.66 -4.11 -1.23
N ILE A 111 10.08 -5.05 -2.00
CA ILE A 111 8.99 -5.89 -1.49
C ILE A 111 9.47 -6.78 -0.34
N SER A 112 10.69 -7.31 -0.41
CA SER A 112 11.27 -8.12 0.65
C SER A 112 11.44 -7.32 1.95
N ALA A 113 11.91 -6.08 1.85
CA ALA A 113 12.08 -5.19 2.99
C ALA A 113 10.73 -4.81 3.61
N ILE A 114 9.74 -4.50 2.78
CA ILE A 114 8.39 -4.17 3.25
C ILE A 114 7.76 -5.39 3.93
N LYS A 115 7.87 -6.55 3.33
CA LYS A 115 7.33 -7.81 3.87
C LYS A 115 7.88 -8.12 5.26
N LYS A 116 9.17 -7.89 5.46
CA LYS A 116 9.84 -8.09 6.75
C LYS A 116 9.17 -7.28 7.88
N HIS A 117 8.75 -6.05 7.59
CA HIS A 117 8.12 -5.18 8.57
C HIS A 117 6.59 -5.35 8.63
N LEU A 118 5.98 -5.74 7.53
CA LEU A 118 4.53 -5.82 7.40
C LEU A 118 3.94 -7.10 7.97
N LEU A 119 4.55 -8.26 7.71
CA LEU A 119 4.00 -9.55 8.15
C LEU A 119 3.81 -9.68 9.66
N PRO A 120 4.70 -9.14 10.52
CA PRO A 120 4.43 -9.15 11.96
C PRO A 120 3.16 -8.39 12.36
N MET A 121 2.72 -7.43 11.56
CA MET A 121 1.51 -6.66 11.81
C MET A 121 0.25 -7.43 11.42
N ALA A 122 0.37 -8.49 10.61
CA ALA A 122 -0.75 -9.27 10.09
C ALA A 122 -1.53 -9.97 11.20
N SER A 123 -0.91 -10.25 12.34
CA SER A 123 -1.57 -10.91 13.47
C SER A 123 -2.69 -10.07 14.08
N ASP A 124 -2.73 -8.76 13.80
CA ASP A 124 -3.76 -7.85 14.28
C ASP A 124 -5.01 -7.87 13.38
N PHE A 125 -4.99 -8.64 12.34
CA PHE A 125 -6.08 -8.78 11.38
C PHE A 125 -6.63 -10.20 11.40
#